data_0ce89fe83b4fa241e68d7461a66828f2
#
_entry.id   0ce89fe83b4fa241e68d7461a66828f2
#
_cell.length_a   1.000
_cell.length_b   1.000
_cell.length_c   1.000
_cell.angle_alpha   90.00
_cell.angle_beta   90.00
_cell.angle_gamma   90.00
#
_symmetry.space_group_name_H-M   'P 1'
#
loop_
_entity.id
_entity.type
_entity.pdbx_description
1 polymer ?
#
loop_
_entity_poly.entity_id
_entity_poly.type
_entity_poly.pdbx_seq_one_letter_code
_entity_poly.pdbx_strand_id
1 'polypeptide(L)'
;MRILYVITTPDHGGAQVNLLDLMSGWSERVESILATGAEGFLTEEARKLGVDTRVVPELVRPVRLVTDWRAYRSLRRLIRATKPDIVHCHSSKAGLIGRMAACAERVPVVFTVHGWAFEHGISTPWRIMGLLSEHFAARICRNQHVITVADADKRLAITKKVQPAERMTTVHNGIPDVPLRASPEGGDPPTIIMVARFFEQKDHDTLLRAIAGLEGAFTLSLVGDGPRLEQVAALSRELGVADHVAFLGDRNDVPDLLARAQLFVLSSLWEGFPISILEAMRAGLPVVATDVGGVRESVIEGETGYLTNPRDVDGVRRALAMLLADANLRKRLGGAGRQMFVDRFGKRQMLVRTASVYARLVGENRTNGIVAEV
;
A
#
# COMPACT_ATOMS: atom_id res chain seq x y z
N MET A 1 -19.00 -16.86 7.24
CA MET A 1 -19.27 -15.58 6.55
C MET A 1 -18.62 -15.63 5.17
N ARG A 2 -19.30 -15.14 4.13
CA ARG A 2 -18.76 -15.14 2.76
C ARG A 2 -18.43 -13.72 2.32
N ILE A 3 -17.21 -13.49 1.85
CA ILE A 3 -16.73 -12.17 1.38
C ILE A 3 -16.32 -12.27 -0.08
N LEU A 4 -16.88 -11.40 -0.92
CA LEU A 4 -16.45 -11.23 -2.30
C LEU A 4 -15.51 -10.01 -2.39
N TYR A 5 -14.23 -10.26 -2.61
CA TYR A 5 -13.23 -9.23 -2.88
C TYR A 5 -13.22 -8.88 -4.37
N VAL A 6 -13.15 -7.59 -4.68
CA VAL A 6 -13.14 -7.09 -6.07
C VAL A 6 -11.99 -6.11 -6.25
N ILE A 7 -11.09 -6.42 -7.17
CA ILE A 7 -9.96 -5.56 -7.56
C ILE A 7 -9.75 -5.58 -9.07
N THR A 8 -9.29 -4.46 -9.66
CA THR A 8 -9.20 -4.33 -11.12
C THR A 8 -8.07 -5.18 -11.71
N THR A 9 -6.87 -5.10 -11.17
CA THR A 9 -5.68 -5.77 -11.73
C THR A 9 -5.02 -6.69 -10.71
N PRO A 10 -4.50 -7.85 -11.16
CA PRO A 10 -3.81 -8.81 -10.31
C PRO A 10 -2.30 -8.53 -10.15
N ASP A 11 -1.77 -7.45 -10.74
CA ASP A 11 -0.34 -7.14 -10.76
C ASP A 11 0.22 -6.93 -9.36
N HIS A 12 1.48 -7.32 -9.13
CA HIS A 12 2.15 -7.14 -7.85
C HIS A 12 2.18 -5.65 -7.43
N GLY A 13 1.71 -5.36 -6.22
CA GLY A 13 1.66 -4.01 -5.65
C GLY A 13 1.05 -3.96 -4.26
N GLY A 14 1.17 -2.83 -3.56
CA GLY A 14 0.74 -2.70 -2.16
C GLY A 14 -0.73 -3.04 -1.90
N ALA A 15 -1.64 -2.70 -2.81
CA ALA A 15 -3.05 -3.04 -2.68
C ALA A 15 -3.30 -4.55 -2.77
N GLN A 16 -2.58 -5.25 -3.64
CA GLN A 16 -2.67 -6.70 -3.82
C GLN A 16 -2.05 -7.44 -2.64
N VAL A 17 -0.91 -6.98 -2.14
CA VAL A 17 -0.28 -7.53 -0.92
C VAL A 17 -1.22 -7.34 0.28
N ASN A 18 -1.78 -6.16 0.49
CA ASN A 18 -2.78 -5.91 1.54
C ASN A 18 -3.97 -6.87 1.43
N LEU A 19 -4.46 -7.11 0.21
CA LEU A 19 -5.60 -8.01 -0.02
C LEU A 19 -5.24 -9.48 0.27
N LEU A 20 -4.04 -9.93 -0.09
CA LEU A 20 -3.54 -11.27 0.29
C LEU A 20 -3.42 -11.42 1.80
N ASP A 21 -2.88 -10.40 2.48
CA ASP A 21 -2.77 -10.40 3.94
C ASP A 21 -4.16 -10.42 4.62
N LEU A 22 -5.15 -9.75 4.05
CA LEU A 22 -6.54 -9.86 4.51
C LEU A 22 -7.06 -11.28 4.33
N MET A 23 -7.00 -11.84 3.11
CA MET A 23 -7.57 -13.16 2.81
C MET A 23 -6.91 -14.26 3.62
N SER A 24 -5.58 -14.21 3.80
CA SER A 24 -4.81 -15.23 4.55
C SER A 24 -4.90 -15.08 6.07
N GLY A 25 -5.54 -14.04 6.58
CA GLY A 25 -5.66 -13.80 8.02
C GLY A 25 -7.02 -14.13 8.62
N TRP A 26 -7.96 -14.57 7.80
CA TRP A 26 -9.26 -15.00 8.31
C TRP A 26 -9.23 -16.46 8.78
N SER A 27 -10.06 -16.76 9.79
CA SER A 27 -10.32 -18.12 10.22
C SER A 27 -11.14 -18.90 9.18
N GLU A 28 -11.24 -20.21 9.33
CA GLU A 28 -12.07 -21.10 8.49
C GLU A 28 -13.56 -20.71 8.45
N ARG A 29 -14.00 -19.82 9.35
CA ARG A 29 -15.35 -19.26 9.35
C ARG A 29 -15.63 -18.27 8.22
N VAL A 30 -14.57 -17.85 7.50
CA VAL A 30 -14.67 -16.92 6.37
C VAL A 30 -14.35 -17.63 5.05
N GLU A 31 -15.32 -17.66 4.18
CA GLU A 31 -15.15 -18.07 2.79
C GLU A 31 -14.82 -16.83 1.95
N SER A 32 -13.59 -16.78 1.45
CA SER A 32 -13.11 -15.69 0.60
C SER A 32 -13.28 -16.05 -0.87
N ILE A 33 -13.83 -15.12 -1.66
CA ILE A 33 -13.92 -15.19 -3.11
C ILE A 33 -13.23 -13.96 -3.68
N LEU A 34 -12.37 -14.14 -4.67
CA LEU A 34 -11.64 -13.04 -5.33
C LEU A 34 -12.11 -12.85 -6.77
N ALA A 35 -12.51 -11.64 -7.14
CA ALA A 35 -12.79 -11.24 -8.52
C ALA A 35 -11.79 -10.22 -9.02
N THR A 36 -11.11 -10.52 -10.14
CA THR A 36 -10.13 -9.64 -10.80
C THR A 36 -10.42 -9.53 -12.30
N GLY A 37 -9.79 -8.54 -12.98
CA GLY A 37 -9.92 -8.36 -14.43
C GLY A 37 -9.10 -9.33 -15.27
N ALA A 38 -8.09 -9.97 -14.71
CA ALA A 38 -7.18 -10.89 -15.39
C ALA A 38 -6.57 -11.90 -14.43
N GLU A 39 -5.89 -12.90 -14.97
CA GLU A 39 -4.97 -13.78 -14.23
C GLU A 39 -3.64 -13.05 -13.97
N GLY A 40 -2.92 -13.44 -12.91
CA GLY A 40 -1.59 -12.93 -12.57
C GLY A 40 -1.25 -13.15 -11.10
N PHE A 41 -0.26 -12.44 -10.59
CA PHE A 41 0.30 -12.60 -9.24
C PHE A 41 -0.77 -12.82 -8.16
N LEU A 42 -1.75 -11.91 -8.06
CA LEU A 42 -2.76 -11.97 -6.99
C LEU A 42 -3.64 -13.22 -7.09
N THR A 43 -4.02 -13.66 -8.30
CA THR A 43 -4.86 -14.86 -8.48
C THR A 43 -4.08 -16.13 -8.19
N GLU A 44 -2.80 -16.16 -8.54
CA GLU A 44 -1.92 -17.30 -8.26
C GLU A 44 -1.71 -17.47 -6.76
N GLU A 45 -1.35 -16.40 -6.06
CA GLU A 45 -1.15 -16.43 -4.61
C GLU A 45 -2.46 -16.71 -3.85
N ALA A 46 -3.60 -16.14 -4.28
CA ALA A 46 -4.89 -16.39 -3.67
C ALA A 46 -5.31 -17.87 -3.81
N ARG A 47 -5.04 -18.52 -4.96
CA ARG A 47 -5.28 -19.96 -5.13
C ARG A 47 -4.45 -20.84 -4.22
N LYS A 48 -3.18 -20.46 -3.95
CA LYS A 48 -2.34 -21.17 -2.97
C LYS A 48 -2.93 -21.11 -1.56
N LEU A 49 -3.69 -20.05 -1.25
CA LEU A 49 -4.45 -19.90 0.00
C LEU A 49 -5.81 -20.63 -0.02
N GLY A 50 -6.17 -21.33 -1.10
CA GLY A 50 -7.47 -21.99 -1.24
C GLY A 50 -8.63 -21.03 -1.57
N VAL A 51 -8.36 -19.78 -1.95
CA VAL A 51 -9.39 -18.79 -2.28
C VAL A 51 -9.99 -19.08 -3.65
N ASP A 52 -11.33 -19.09 -3.76
CA ASP A 52 -12.04 -19.17 -5.05
C ASP A 52 -11.80 -17.90 -5.87
N THR A 53 -11.10 -18.03 -7.00
CA THR A 53 -10.74 -16.91 -7.87
C THR A 53 -11.56 -16.88 -9.14
N ARG A 54 -12.10 -15.70 -9.49
CA ARG A 54 -12.97 -15.48 -10.65
C ARG A 54 -12.42 -14.34 -11.51
N VAL A 55 -12.21 -14.61 -12.77
CA VAL A 55 -11.81 -13.57 -13.74
C VAL A 55 -13.05 -12.93 -14.34
N VAL A 56 -13.09 -11.60 -14.29
CA VAL A 56 -14.10 -10.73 -14.92
C VAL A 56 -13.36 -9.88 -15.97
N PRO A 57 -13.18 -10.36 -17.21
CA PRO A 57 -12.28 -9.76 -18.20
C PRO A 57 -12.62 -8.31 -18.54
N GLU A 58 -13.86 -7.89 -18.31
CA GLU A 58 -14.30 -6.53 -18.54
C GLU A 58 -13.86 -5.56 -17.42
N LEU A 59 -13.38 -6.05 -16.28
CA LEU A 59 -12.90 -5.24 -15.16
C LEU A 59 -11.47 -4.74 -15.42
N VAL A 60 -11.32 -3.83 -16.37
CA VAL A 60 -10.02 -3.28 -16.82
C VAL A 60 -9.76 -1.87 -16.30
N ARG A 61 -8.50 -1.44 -16.21
CA ARG A 61 -8.13 -0.09 -15.73
C ARG A 61 -8.70 1.06 -16.58
N PRO A 62 -8.60 1.06 -17.93
CA PRO A 62 -9.09 2.16 -18.73
C PRO A 62 -10.61 2.33 -18.62
N VAL A 63 -11.09 3.58 -18.55
CA VAL A 63 -12.51 3.90 -18.55
C VAL A 63 -13.08 3.67 -19.95
N ARG A 64 -14.03 2.74 -20.08
CA ARG A 64 -14.70 2.37 -21.34
C ARG A 64 -16.15 2.04 -21.05
N LEU A 65 -17.08 2.93 -21.38
CA LEU A 65 -18.49 2.85 -20.97
C LEU A 65 -19.15 1.49 -21.24
N VAL A 66 -18.96 0.93 -22.43
CA VAL A 66 -19.56 -0.38 -22.80
C VAL A 66 -18.91 -1.52 -21.98
N THR A 67 -17.58 -1.50 -21.85
CA THR A 67 -16.83 -2.49 -21.07
C THR A 67 -17.21 -2.40 -19.60
N ASP A 68 -17.32 -1.19 -19.07
CA ASP A 68 -17.68 -0.93 -17.67
C ASP A 68 -19.12 -1.35 -17.36
N TRP A 69 -20.04 -1.14 -18.29
CA TRP A 69 -21.39 -1.69 -18.20
C TRP A 69 -21.41 -3.23 -18.20
N ARG A 70 -20.59 -3.87 -19.05
CA ARG A 70 -20.44 -5.34 -19.04
C ARG A 70 -19.85 -5.82 -17.72
N ALA A 71 -18.78 -5.18 -17.22
CA ALA A 71 -18.19 -5.48 -15.90
C ALA A 71 -19.25 -5.39 -14.78
N TYR A 72 -20.04 -4.32 -14.76
CA TYR A 72 -21.16 -4.17 -13.82
C TYR A 72 -22.12 -5.34 -13.88
N ARG A 73 -22.56 -5.76 -15.09
CA ARG A 73 -23.48 -6.90 -15.26
C ARG A 73 -22.85 -8.22 -14.83
N SER A 74 -21.56 -8.43 -15.14
CA SER A 74 -20.82 -9.64 -14.74
C SER A 74 -20.66 -9.71 -13.22
N LEU A 75 -20.30 -8.61 -12.56
CA LEU A 75 -20.23 -8.55 -11.09
C LEU A 75 -21.60 -8.80 -10.44
N ARG A 76 -22.70 -8.24 -10.98
CA ARG A 76 -24.04 -8.54 -10.46
C ARG A 76 -24.40 -10.01 -10.56
N ARG A 77 -24.07 -10.68 -11.69
CA ARG A 77 -24.30 -12.14 -11.85
C ARG A 77 -23.45 -12.91 -10.83
N LEU A 78 -22.21 -12.53 -10.63
CA LEU A 78 -21.31 -13.14 -9.65
C LEU A 78 -21.86 -13.00 -8.23
N ILE A 79 -22.29 -11.80 -7.84
CA ILE A 79 -22.89 -11.53 -6.52
C ILE A 79 -24.14 -12.40 -6.30
N ARG A 80 -25.02 -12.52 -7.30
CA ARG A 80 -26.21 -13.39 -7.22
C ARG A 80 -25.85 -14.87 -7.10
N ALA A 81 -24.82 -15.31 -7.82
CA ALA A 81 -24.38 -16.71 -7.81
C ALA A 81 -23.69 -17.08 -6.49
N THR A 82 -22.85 -16.20 -5.97
CA THR A 82 -22.05 -16.47 -4.77
C THR A 82 -22.74 -16.09 -3.47
N LYS A 83 -23.74 -15.19 -3.52
CA LYS A 83 -24.51 -14.69 -2.36
C LYS A 83 -23.60 -14.27 -1.19
N PRO A 84 -22.66 -13.33 -1.40
CA PRO A 84 -21.74 -12.91 -0.35
C PRO A 84 -22.50 -12.12 0.73
N ASP A 85 -22.03 -12.20 1.97
CA ASP A 85 -22.49 -11.36 3.08
C ASP A 85 -21.98 -9.92 2.93
N ILE A 86 -20.78 -9.76 2.35
CA ILE A 86 -20.11 -8.48 2.10
C ILE A 86 -19.43 -8.53 0.73
N VAL A 87 -19.51 -7.43 -0.02
CA VAL A 87 -18.62 -7.15 -1.15
C VAL A 87 -17.55 -6.18 -0.69
N HIS A 88 -16.27 -6.54 -0.79
CA HIS A 88 -15.16 -5.68 -0.42
C HIS A 88 -14.35 -5.28 -1.65
N CYS A 89 -14.40 -4.01 -2.01
CA CYS A 89 -13.79 -3.47 -3.22
C CYS A 89 -12.44 -2.82 -2.91
N HIS A 90 -11.47 -3.04 -3.80
CA HIS A 90 -10.16 -2.40 -3.81
C HIS A 90 -9.92 -1.76 -5.18
N SER A 91 -9.09 -0.71 -5.27
CA SER A 91 -8.90 0.15 -6.45
C SER A 91 -10.10 1.00 -6.84
N SER A 92 -9.86 2.20 -7.39
CA SER A 92 -10.90 3.19 -7.66
C SER A 92 -11.99 2.71 -8.62
N LYS A 93 -11.60 2.02 -9.71
CA LYS A 93 -12.57 1.54 -10.70
C LYS A 93 -13.38 0.36 -10.18
N ALA A 94 -12.74 -0.64 -9.57
CA ALA A 94 -13.45 -1.75 -8.93
C ALA A 94 -14.31 -1.23 -7.77
N GLY A 95 -13.85 -0.21 -7.05
CA GLY A 95 -14.61 0.50 -6.03
C GLY A 95 -15.90 1.13 -6.56
N LEU A 96 -15.86 1.78 -7.72
CA LEU A 96 -17.08 2.34 -8.32
C LEU A 96 -18.02 1.25 -8.81
N ILE A 97 -17.54 0.38 -9.70
CA ILE A 97 -18.39 -0.63 -10.37
C ILE A 97 -18.89 -1.67 -9.37
N GLY A 98 -18.02 -2.12 -8.44
CA GLY A 98 -18.37 -3.07 -7.40
C GLY A 98 -19.40 -2.54 -6.42
N ARG A 99 -19.27 -1.27 -5.97
CA ARG A 99 -20.29 -0.60 -5.13
C ARG A 99 -21.63 -0.53 -5.83
N MET A 100 -21.64 -0.12 -7.12
CA MET A 100 -22.88 -0.10 -7.91
C MET A 100 -23.53 -1.50 -8.01
N ALA A 101 -22.73 -2.54 -8.27
CA ALA A 101 -23.22 -3.90 -8.40
C ALA A 101 -23.76 -4.45 -7.06
N ALA A 102 -23.02 -4.25 -5.97
CA ALA A 102 -23.42 -4.67 -4.62
C ALA A 102 -24.72 -3.95 -4.17
N CYS A 103 -24.79 -2.64 -4.41
CA CYS A 103 -25.96 -1.84 -4.08
C CYS A 103 -27.22 -2.31 -4.84
N ALA A 104 -27.10 -2.64 -6.14
CA ALA A 104 -28.20 -3.14 -6.94
C ALA A 104 -28.70 -4.52 -6.47
N GLU A 105 -27.83 -5.31 -5.86
CA GLU A 105 -28.17 -6.62 -5.26
C GLU A 105 -28.45 -6.54 -3.74
N ARG A 106 -28.45 -5.32 -3.16
CA ARG A 106 -28.73 -5.05 -1.74
C ARG A 106 -27.72 -5.73 -0.79
N VAL A 107 -26.50 -5.99 -1.24
CA VAL A 107 -25.41 -6.53 -0.43
C VAL A 107 -24.61 -5.38 0.19
N PRO A 108 -24.30 -5.45 1.50
CA PRO A 108 -23.39 -4.49 2.15
C PRO A 108 -22.04 -4.42 1.44
N VAL A 109 -21.45 -3.21 1.35
CA VAL A 109 -20.18 -3.05 0.64
C VAL A 109 -19.17 -2.27 1.47
N VAL A 110 -17.94 -2.75 1.45
CA VAL A 110 -16.75 -2.05 1.95
C VAL A 110 -15.91 -1.61 0.76
N PHE A 111 -15.34 -0.42 0.83
CA PHE A 111 -14.38 0.05 -0.15
C PHE A 111 -13.10 0.48 0.55
N THR A 112 -11.98 -0.23 0.31
CA THR A 112 -10.65 0.18 0.80
C THR A 112 -9.97 1.06 -0.23
N VAL A 113 -9.61 2.27 0.22
CA VAL A 113 -8.88 3.28 -0.54
C VAL A 113 -7.40 3.14 -0.24
N HIS A 114 -6.61 2.82 -1.27
CA HIS A 114 -5.14 2.75 -1.22
C HIS A 114 -4.46 4.02 -1.75
N GLY A 115 -5.19 5.11 -1.82
CA GLY A 115 -4.89 6.43 -2.39
C GLY A 115 -6.06 6.87 -3.26
N TRP A 116 -6.46 8.13 -3.13
CA TRP A 116 -7.62 8.65 -3.85
C TRP A 116 -7.30 8.96 -5.31
N ALA A 117 -8.22 8.64 -6.23
CA ALA A 117 -8.11 9.01 -7.65
C ALA A 117 -8.17 10.54 -7.91
N PHE A 118 -8.39 11.33 -6.89
CA PHE A 118 -8.40 12.80 -6.94
C PHE A 118 -7.28 13.45 -6.13
N GLU A 119 -6.27 12.68 -5.74
CA GLU A 119 -5.09 13.13 -5.00
C GLU A 119 -4.08 13.88 -5.89
N HIS A 120 -3.06 14.49 -5.26
CA HIS A 120 -1.94 15.13 -5.96
C HIS A 120 -1.18 14.12 -6.83
N GLY A 121 -0.61 14.59 -7.94
CA GLY A 121 0.09 13.74 -8.92
C GLY A 121 -0.80 13.21 -10.06
N ILE A 122 -2.13 13.35 -9.97
CA ILE A 122 -3.07 12.99 -11.04
C ILE A 122 -3.45 14.25 -11.81
N SER A 123 -3.56 14.17 -13.15
CA SER A 123 -3.94 15.31 -13.98
C SER A 123 -5.35 15.81 -13.64
N THR A 124 -5.57 17.12 -13.74
CA THR A 124 -6.80 17.78 -13.30
C THR A 124 -8.09 17.16 -13.83
N PRO A 125 -8.23 16.78 -15.13
CA PRO A 125 -9.46 16.16 -15.61
C PRO A 125 -9.78 14.84 -14.92
N TRP A 126 -8.77 14.00 -14.70
CA TRP A 126 -8.91 12.71 -14.01
C TRP A 126 -9.22 12.89 -12.52
N ARG A 127 -8.65 13.92 -11.88
CA ARG A 127 -8.98 14.28 -10.48
C ARG A 127 -10.44 14.66 -10.32
N ILE A 128 -10.95 15.52 -11.22
CA ILE A 128 -12.36 15.92 -11.19
C ILE A 128 -13.25 14.70 -11.42
N MET A 129 -12.96 13.87 -12.40
CA MET A 129 -13.73 12.66 -12.67
C MET A 129 -13.69 11.69 -11.49
N GLY A 130 -12.53 11.50 -10.87
CA GLY A 130 -12.37 10.69 -9.66
C GLY A 130 -13.25 11.22 -8.51
N LEU A 131 -13.22 12.52 -8.25
CA LEU A 131 -14.03 13.14 -7.21
C LEU A 131 -15.53 13.01 -7.48
N LEU A 132 -15.97 13.25 -8.72
CA LEU A 132 -17.37 13.10 -9.11
C LEU A 132 -17.85 11.66 -9.00
N SER A 133 -17.01 10.67 -9.37
CA SER A 133 -17.33 9.26 -9.24
C SER A 133 -17.52 8.84 -7.78
N GLU A 134 -16.72 9.38 -6.87
CA GLU A 134 -16.85 9.11 -5.44
C GLU A 134 -18.11 9.74 -4.84
N HIS A 135 -18.44 10.98 -5.20
CA HIS A 135 -19.70 11.60 -4.79
C HIS A 135 -20.92 10.83 -5.32
N PHE A 136 -20.85 10.35 -6.55
CA PHE A 136 -21.92 9.53 -7.14
C PHE A 136 -22.07 8.21 -6.37
N ALA A 137 -20.97 7.46 -6.15
CA ALA A 137 -21.00 6.22 -5.40
C ALA A 137 -21.53 6.41 -3.96
N ALA A 138 -21.13 7.50 -3.30
CA ALA A 138 -21.60 7.85 -1.96
C ALA A 138 -23.13 8.05 -1.88
N ARG A 139 -23.73 8.62 -2.94
CA ARG A 139 -25.17 8.87 -3.01
C ARG A 139 -25.99 7.63 -3.30
N ILE A 140 -25.51 6.77 -4.20
CA ILE A 140 -26.26 5.58 -4.61
C ILE A 140 -26.15 4.41 -3.63
N CYS A 141 -24.98 4.28 -2.95
CA CYS A 141 -24.71 3.21 -2.00
C CYS A 141 -24.88 3.71 -0.55
N ARG A 142 -26.06 3.49 0.02
CA ARG A 142 -26.32 3.89 1.41
C ARG A 142 -25.76 2.89 2.42
N ASN A 143 -25.76 1.58 2.09
CA ASN A 143 -25.23 0.50 2.92
C ASN A 143 -23.76 0.22 2.56
N GLN A 144 -22.90 1.24 2.72
CA GLN A 144 -21.47 1.14 2.48
C GLN A 144 -20.65 1.71 3.63
N HIS A 145 -19.44 1.21 3.77
CA HIS A 145 -18.40 1.77 4.62
C HIS A 145 -17.09 1.90 3.84
N VAL A 146 -16.39 3.00 4.04
CA VAL A 146 -15.09 3.25 3.39
C VAL A 146 -13.98 3.04 4.41
N ILE A 147 -13.02 2.22 4.07
CA ILE A 147 -11.75 2.10 4.77
C ILE A 147 -10.73 2.97 4.04
N THR A 148 -10.06 3.85 4.76
CA THR A 148 -8.87 4.55 4.26
C THR A 148 -7.63 3.95 4.91
N VAL A 149 -6.56 3.75 4.14
CA VAL A 149 -5.31 3.17 4.69
C VAL A 149 -4.48 4.19 5.47
N ALA A 150 -4.85 5.47 5.41
CA ALA A 150 -4.23 6.57 6.15
C ALA A 150 -5.30 7.55 6.69
N ASP A 151 -5.02 8.19 7.82
CA ASP A 151 -5.84 9.29 8.33
C ASP A 151 -5.78 10.51 7.41
N ALA A 152 -4.67 10.72 6.72
CA ALA A 152 -4.54 11.74 5.69
C ALA A 152 -5.60 11.59 4.58
N ASP A 153 -5.81 10.38 4.10
CA ASP A 153 -6.84 10.05 3.10
C ASP A 153 -8.25 10.31 3.63
N LYS A 154 -8.51 9.95 4.89
CA LYS A 154 -9.78 10.21 5.55
C LYS A 154 -10.05 11.72 5.68
N ARG A 155 -9.06 12.49 6.14
CA ARG A 155 -9.17 13.96 6.23
C ARG A 155 -9.42 14.60 4.87
N LEU A 156 -8.72 14.14 3.84
CA LEU A 156 -8.91 14.63 2.46
C LEU A 156 -10.35 14.36 1.98
N ALA A 157 -10.88 13.17 2.18
CA ALA A 157 -12.24 12.80 1.79
C ALA A 157 -13.30 13.63 2.54
N ILE A 158 -13.12 13.89 3.84
CA ILE A 158 -14.01 14.76 4.64
C ILE A 158 -13.96 16.19 4.10
N THR A 159 -12.78 16.75 3.87
CA THR A 159 -12.59 18.10 3.32
C THR A 159 -13.24 18.24 1.94
N LYS A 160 -13.16 17.20 1.11
CA LYS A 160 -13.81 17.15 -0.21
C LYS A 160 -15.30 16.75 -0.14
N LYS A 161 -15.84 16.51 1.07
CA LYS A 161 -17.23 16.09 1.31
C LYS A 161 -17.65 14.82 0.53
N VAL A 162 -16.70 13.90 0.32
CA VAL A 162 -16.94 12.65 -0.41
C VAL A 162 -17.86 11.72 0.37
N GLN A 163 -17.59 11.58 1.67
CA GLN A 163 -18.36 10.72 2.59
C GLN A 163 -18.46 11.38 3.96
N PRO A 164 -19.55 11.14 4.71
CA PRO A 164 -19.63 11.49 6.12
C PRO A 164 -18.59 10.72 6.94
N ALA A 165 -18.03 11.38 7.96
CA ALA A 165 -16.94 10.83 8.78
C ALA A 165 -17.32 9.49 9.46
N GLU A 166 -18.59 9.32 9.84
CA GLU A 166 -19.13 8.11 10.48
C GLU A 166 -19.18 6.89 9.55
N ARG A 167 -19.12 7.11 8.24
CA ARG A 167 -19.03 6.06 7.22
C ARG A 167 -17.60 5.78 6.76
N MET A 168 -16.62 6.34 7.46
CA MET A 168 -15.21 6.13 7.15
C MET A 168 -14.44 5.71 8.38
N THR A 169 -13.58 4.71 8.23
CA THR A 169 -12.66 4.24 9.26
C THR A 169 -11.26 4.15 8.69
N THR A 170 -10.28 4.69 9.39
CA THR A 170 -8.87 4.44 9.04
C THR A 170 -8.46 3.06 9.56
N VAL A 171 -8.00 2.22 8.64
CA VAL A 171 -7.36 0.95 8.92
C VAL A 171 -6.03 0.95 8.20
N HIS A 172 -4.95 1.23 8.92
CA HIS A 172 -3.61 1.20 8.35
C HIS A 172 -3.29 -0.18 7.78
N ASN A 173 -2.49 -0.22 6.73
CA ASN A 173 -1.93 -1.48 6.27
C ASN A 173 -1.20 -2.17 7.41
N GLY A 174 -1.31 -3.49 7.48
CA GLY A 174 -0.60 -4.32 8.43
C GLY A 174 -0.01 -5.52 7.72
N ILE A 175 1.22 -5.85 8.04
CA ILE A 175 1.95 -6.96 7.42
C ILE A 175 2.33 -8.03 8.47
N PRO A 176 2.55 -9.29 8.06
CA PRO A 176 3.04 -10.33 8.96
C PRO A 176 4.43 -9.98 9.48
N ASP A 177 4.69 -10.33 10.74
CA ASP A 177 6.05 -10.28 11.28
C ASP A 177 6.87 -11.45 10.77
N VAL A 178 8.19 -11.24 10.64
CA VAL A 178 9.17 -12.26 10.28
C VAL A 178 10.36 -12.18 11.22
N PRO A 179 11.10 -13.27 11.47
CA PRO A 179 12.20 -13.27 12.45
C PRO A 179 13.44 -12.47 12.02
N LEU A 180 13.53 -12.09 10.73
CA LEU A 180 14.68 -11.37 10.17
C LEU A 180 14.75 -9.92 10.70
N ARG A 181 15.94 -9.54 11.18
CA ARG A 181 16.22 -8.20 11.74
C ARG A 181 17.50 -7.65 11.16
N ALA A 182 17.48 -6.34 10.91
CA ALA A 182 18.66 -5.59 10.54
C ALA A 182 19.56 -5.29 11.76
N SER A 183 20.82 -5.00 11.48
CA SER A 183 21.76 -4.39 12.43
C SER A 183 22.09 -2.98 11.93
N PRO A 184 21.28 -1.98 12.26
CA PRO A 184 21.46 -0.62 11.72
C PRO A 184 22.78 0.01 12.12
N GLU A 185 23.36 -0.40 13.28
CA GLU A 185 24.67 0.00 13.76
C GLU A 185 25.84 -0.62 13.00
N GLY A 186 25.59 -1.71 12.26
CA GLY A 186 26.61 -2.43 11.49
C GLY A 186 26.85 -1.80 10.10
N GLY A 187 27.49 -2.63 9.26
CA GLY A 187 27.79 -2.30 7.85
C GLY A 187 29.04 -1.44 7.69
N ASP A 188 30.01 -1.97 6.92
CA ASP A 188 31.22 -1.25 6.54
C ASP A 188 31.57 -1.61 5.08
N PRO A 189 31.17 -0.75 4.12
CA PRO A 189 30.36 0.45 4.27
C PRO A 189 28.88 0.16 4.57
N PRO A 190 28.15 1.14 5.20
CA PRO A 190 26.72 0.98 5.44
C PRO A 190 25.91 1.00 4.13
N THR A 191 24.86 0.18 4.10
CA THR A 191 23.95 0.04 2.94
C THR A 191 22.66 0.82 3.15
N ILE A 192 22.39 1.73 2.23
CA ILE A 192 21.08 2.38 2.05
C ILE A 192 20.24 1.47 1.17
N ILE A 193 18.97 1.26 1.48
CA ILE A 193 18.07 0.47 0.63
C ILE A 193 16.77 1.22 0.33
N MET A 194 16.32 1.13 -0.92
CA MET A 194 14.98 1.55 -1.37
C MET A 194 14.29 0.36 -2.02
N VAL A 195 13.09 0.03 -1.54
CA VAL A 195 12.22 -1.00 -2.12
C VAL A 195 11.03 -0.31 -2.75
N ALA A 196 11.03 -0.18 -4.08
CA ALA A 196 10.02 0.56 -4.80
C ALA A 196 10.04 0.23 -6.30
N ARG A 197 8.87 0.23 -6.96
CA ARG A 197 8.79 0.11 -8.41
C ARG A 197 9.38 1.34 -9.10
N PHE A 198 10.06 1.17 -10.23
CA PHE A 198 10.64 2.27 -11.01
C PHE A 198 9.58 3.03 -11.83
N PHE A 199 8.74 3.80 -11.10
CA PHE A 199 7.74 4.72 -11.65
C PHE A 199 8.04 6.16 -11.23
N GLU A 200 7.52 7.14 -11.96
CA GLU A 200 7.68 8.56 -11.64
C GLU A 200 7.29 8.89 -10.19
N GLN A 201 6.24 8.24 -9.69
CA GLN A 201 5.78 8.37 -8.32
C GLN A 201 6.88 8.20 -7.27
N LYS A 202 7.83 7.30 -7.50
CA LYS A 202 8.85 6.90 -6.51
C LYS A 202 10.08 7.79 -6.50
N ASP A 203 10.22 8.67 -7.49
CA ASP A 203 11.21 9.74 -7.59
C ASP A 203 12.66 9.33 -7.23
N HIS A 204 13.12 8.25 -7.86
CA HIS A 204 14.51 7.78 -7.73
C HIS A 204 15.51 8.88 -8.12
N ASP A 205 15.12 9.83 -8.98
CA ASP A 205 15.96 10.93 -9.45
C ASP A 205 16.38 11.83 -8.28
N THR A 206 15.45 12.20 -7.40
CA THR A 206 15.75 12.97 -6.19
C THR A 206 16.73 12.23 -5.29
N LEU A 207 16.56 10.92 -5.09
CA LEU A 207 17.47 10.10 -4.30
C LEU A 207 18.88 10.07 -4.93
N LEU A 208 19.01 9.80 -6.22
CA LEU A 208 20.29 9.75 -6.91
C LEU A 208 21.04 11.11 -6.83
N ARG A 209 20.34 12.21 -7.02
CA ARG A 209 20.91 13.55 -6.85
C ARG A 209 21.33 13.84 -5.40
N ALA A 210 20.61 13.31 -4.44
CA ALA A 210 20.95 13.45 -3.03
C ALA A 210 22.24 12.69 -2.69
N ILE A 211 22.37 11.43 -3.13
CA ILE A 211 23.58 10.64 -2.85
C ILE A 211 24.81 11.12 -3.61
N ALA A 212 24.65 11.79 -4.76
CA ALA A 212 25.77 12.36 -5.51
C ALA A 212 26.54 13.45 -4.74
N GLY A 213 25.95 14.00 -3.68
CA GLY A 213 26.62 14.96 -2.80
C GLY A 213 26.93 14.40 -1.41
N LEU A 214 26.82 13.09 -1.20
CA LEU A 214 27.23 12.45 0.06
C LEU A 214 28.72 12.20 0.06
N GLU A 215 29.34 12.40 1.23
CA GLU A 215 30.73 12.08 1.48
C GLU A 215 30.85 10.74 2.24
N GLY A 216 31.99 10.07 2.08
CA GLY A 216 32.30 8.81 2.75
C GLY A 216 31.85 7.56 1.97
N ALA A 217 32.12 6.39 2.54
CA ALA A 217 31.79 5.12 1.92
C ALA A 217 30.36 4.70 2.28
N PHE A 218 29.57 4.36 1.28
CA PHE A 218 28.23 3.77 1.41
C PHE A 218 27.88 2.97 0.14
N THR A 219 26.86 2.14 0.23
CA THR A 219 26.22 1.53 -0.94
C THR A 219 24.73 1.86 -0.97
N LEU A 220 24.13 1.95 -2.17
CA LEU A 220 22.71 2.10 -2.37
C LEU A 220 22.15 0.89 -3.12
N SER A 221 21.25 0.14 -2.49
CA SER A 221 20.52 -0.96 -3.11
C SER A 221 19.13 -0.48 -3.55
N LEU A 222 18.85 -0.55 -4.85
CA LEU A 222 17.54 -0.25 -5.43
C LEU A 222 16.86 -1.55 -5.82
N VAL A 223 15.74 -1.87 -5.14
CA VAL A 223 14.97 -3.11 -5.31
C VAL A 223 13.65 -2.79 -5.98
N GLY A 224 13.35 -3.48 -7.06
CA GLY A 224 12.13 -3.35 -7.86
C GLY A 224 12.41 -3.27 -9.34
N ASP A 225 11.33 -3.21 -10.11
CA ASP A 225 11.35 -3.07 -11.57
C ASP A 225 10.35 -1.99 -12.01
N GLY A 226 10.40 -1.60 -13.28
CA GLY A 226 9.46 -0.65 -13.85
C GLY A 226 10.01 0.14 -15.03
N PRO A 227 9.15 0.89 -15.72
CA PRO A 227 9.46 1.53 -17.00
C PRO A 227 10.58 2.59 -16.93
N ARG A 228 10.94 3.09 -15.73
CA ARG A 228 11.99 4.08 -15.55
C ARG A 228 13.36 3.49 -15.16
N LEU A 229 13.48 2.17 -15.03
CA LEU A 229 14.72 1.53 -14.57
C LEU A 229 15.93 1.97 -15.40
N GLU A 230 15.84 1.89 -16.75
CA GLU A 230 16.92 2.29 -17.63
C GLU A 230 17.28 3.78 -17.52
N GLN A 231 16.26 4.64 -17.37
CA GLN A 231 16.47 6.09 -17.21
C GLN A 231 17.18 6.40 -15.87
N VAL A 232 16.79 5.73 -14.78
CA VAL A 232 17.42 5.88 -13.47
C VAL A 232 18.85 5.36 -13.49
N ALA A 233 19.12 4.25 -14.16
CA ALA A 233 20.46 3.72 -14.34
C ALA A 233 21.34 4.64 -15.23
N ALA A 234 20.77 5.29 -16.23
CA ALA A 234 21.50 6.31 -17.02
C ALA A 234 21.84 7.53 -16.16
N LEU A 235 20.88 8.00 -15.34
CA LEU A 235 21.11 9.13 -14.44
C LEU A 235 22.20 8.84 -13.39
N SER A 236 22.29 7.61 -12.87
CA SER A 236 23.35 7.25 -11.91
C SER A 236 24.75 7.36 -12.52
N ARG A 237 24.90 7.02 -13.81
CA ARG A 237 26.16 7.20 -14.57
C ARG A 237 26.46 8.67 -14.82
N GLU A 238 25.45 9.45 -15.24
CA GLU A 238 25.57 10.88 -15.49
C GLU A 238 26.04 11.64 -14.23
N LEU A 239 25.52 11.27 -13.07
CA LEU A 239 25.85 11.85 -11.78
C LEU A 239 27.17 11.31 -11.19
N GLY A 240 27.82 10.32 -11.82
CA GLY A 240 29.05 9.73 -11.33
C GLY A 240 28.90 8.88 -10.08
N VAL A 241 27.69 8.36 -9.79
CA VAL A 241 27.40 7.55 -8.59
C VAL A 241 27.13 6.07 -8.90
N ALA A 242 27.33 5.65 -10.13
CA ALA A 242 26.99 4.30 -10.56
C ALA A 242 27.70 3.21 -9.73
N ASP A 243 28.94 3.44 -9.31
CA ASP A 243 29.73 2.51 -8.50
C ASP A 243 29.19 2.34 -7.05
N HIS A 244 28.37 3.28 -6.59
CA HIS A 244 27.69 3.18 -5.30
C HIS A 244 26.30 2.51 -5.39
N VAL A 245 25.74 2.31 -6.60
CA VAL A 245 24.34 1.90 -6.79
C VAL A 245 24.24 0.50 -7.36
N ALA A 246 23.58 -0.39 -6.62
CA ALA A 246 23.21 -1.72 -7.07
C ALA A 246 21.72 -1.76 -7.46
N PHE A 247 21.43 -2.06 -8.73
CA PHE A 247 20.08 -2.32 -9.23
C PHE A 247 19.78 -3.81 -9.11
N LEU A 248 18.91 -4.19 -8.18
CA LEU A 248 18.67 -5.60 -7.83
C LEU A 248 17.48 -6.24 -8.56
N GLY A 249 16.74 -5.44 -9.33
CA GLY A 249 15.53 -5.92 -10.01
C GLY A 249 14.39 -6.26 -9.05
N ASP A 250 13.38 -6.95 -9.57
CA ASP A 250 12.28 -7.47 -8.75
C ASP A 250 12.74 -8.68 -7.93
N ARG A 251 12.46 -8.68 -6.62
CA ARG A 251 12.99 -9.64 -5.65
C ARG A 251 11.90 -10.22 -4.76
N ASN A 252 12.00 -11.52 -4.47
CA ASN A 252 11.12 -12.23 -3.55
C ASN A 252 11.71 -12.35 -2.12
N ASP A 253 13.01 -12.04 -1.95
CA ASP A 253 13.75 -12.09 -0.70
C ASP A 253 13.95 -10.69 -0.07
N VAL A 254 12.99 -9.80 -0.25
CA VAL A 254 13.01 -8.45 0.32
C VAL A 254 13.30 -8.44 1.83
N PRO A 255 12.73 -9.35 2.66
CA PRO A 255 13.07 -9.40 4.08
C PRO A 255 14.56 -9.63 4.36
N ASP A 256 15.24 -10.48 3.57
CA ASP A 256 16.69 -10.74 3.71
C ASP A 256 17.52 -9.53 3.29
N LEU A 257 17.10 -8.82 2.23
CA LEU A 257 17.77 -7.61 1.77
C LEU A 257 17.65 -6.48 2.80
N LEU A 258 16.47 -6.30 3.39
CA LEU A 258 16.25 -5.33 4.48
C LEU A 258 17.07 -5.69 5.73
N ALA A 259 17.19 -6.98 6.06
CA ALA A 259 17.98 -7.42 7.21
C ALA A 259 19.49 -7.15 7.06
N ARG A 260 19.99 -7.00 5.82
CA ARG A 260 21.40 -6.68 5.52
C ARG A 260 21.66 -5.17 5.38
N ALA A 261 20.61 -4.35 5.27
CA ALA A 261 20.73 -2.91 5.15
C ALA A 261 20.91 -2.21 6.51
N GLN A 262 21.34 -0.94 6.51
CA GLN A 262 21.50 -0.13 7.71
C GLN A 262 20.50 1.01 7.79
N LEU A 263 19.96 1.45 6.67
CA LEU A 263 18.91 2.47 6.63
C LEU A 263 18.05 2.32 5.37
N PHE A 264 16.78 2.70 5.50
CA PHE A 264 15.80 2.65 4.43
C PHE A 264 15.46 4.07 3.93
N VAL A 265 15.27 4.23 2.63
CA VAL A 265 14.84 5.50 2.03
C VAL A 265 13.65 5.32 1.11
N LEU A 266 12.71 6.29 1.10
CA LEU A 266 11.59 6.34 0.17
C LEU A 266 11.31 7.80 -0.25
N SER A 267 11.70 8.18 -1.46
CA SER A 267 11.65 9.55 -1.99
C SER A 267 10.36 9.88 -2.76
N SER A 268 9.27 9.17 -2.51
CA SER A 268 8.04 9.24 -3.30
C SER A 268 7.41 10.62 -3.38
N LEU A 269 6.78 10.94 -4.51
CA LEU A 269 6.02 12.18 -4.73
C LEU A 269 4.60 12.13 -4.14
N TRP A 270 4.02 10.95 -4.02
CA TRP A 270 2.72 10.70 -3.38
C TRP A 270 2.63 9.25 -2.92
N GLU A 271 1.97 9.02 -1.79
CA GLU A 271 1.70 7.70 -1.21
C GLU A 271 0.34 7.70 -0.50
N GLY A 272 -0.30 6.51 -0.42
CA GLY A 272 -1.34 6.28 0.56
C GLY A 272 -0.72 5.96 1.93
N PHE A 273 -0.43 4.66 2.15
CA PHE A 273 0.30 4.17 3.32
C PHE A 273 1.27 3.06 2.87
N PRO A 274 2.55 3.40 2.61
CA PRO A 274 3.48 2.52 1.90
C PRO A 274 3.88 1.30 2.73
N ILE A 275 3.65 0.10 2.18
CA ILE A 275 4.01 -1.18 2.80
C ILE A 275 5.52 -1.31 2.98
N SER A 276 6.33 -0.80 2.04
CA SER A 276 7.79 -0.88 2.13
C SER A 276 8.39 -0.14 3.33
N ILE A 277 7.75 0.93 3.82
CA ILE A 277 8.13 1.55 5.10
C ILE A 277 7.82 0.60 6.27
N LEU A 278 6.67 -0.08 6.25
CA LEU A 278 6.33 -1.06 7.30
C LEU A 278 7.31 -2.23 7.30
N GLU A 279 7.76 -2.68 6.12
CA GLU A 279 8.78 -3.72 5.98
C GLU A 279 10.12 -3.28 6.55
N ALA A 280 10.54 -2.02 6.30
CA ALA A 280 11.74 -1.43 6.88
C ALA A 280 11.63 -1.31 8.40
N MET A 281 10.51 -0.80 8.94
CA MET A 281 10.25 -0.72 10.37
C MET A 281 10.22 -2.12 11.01
N ARG A 282 9.60 -3.10 10.34
CA ARG A 282 9.61 -4.50 10.78
C ARG A 282 11.03 -5.06 10.91
N ALA A 283 11.90 -4.75 9.97
CA ALA A 283 13.31 -5.13 10.02
C ALA A 283 14.11 -4.37 11.09
N GLY A 284 13.60 -3.25 11.60
CA GLY A 284 14.29 -2.40 12.58
C GLY A 284 15.19 -1.34 11.94
N LEU A 285 14.93 -0.95 10.69
CA LEU A 285 15.68 0.07 9.99
C LEU A 285 15.15 1.48 10.31
N PRO A 286 16.04 2.48 10.51
CA PRO A 286 15.64 3.88 10.47
C PRO A 286 15.19 4.26 9.07
N VAL A 287 14.21 5.15 8.97
CA VAL A 287 13.56 5.51 7.70
C VAL A 287 13.84 6.97 7.36
N VAL A 288 14.27 7.24 6.13
CA VAL A 288 14.22 8.59 5.52
C VAL A 288 13.11 8.54 4.48
N ALA A 289 12.09 9.39 4.59
CA ALA A 289 11.00 9.39 3.63
C ALA A 289 10.48 10.79 3.33
N THR A 290 9.87 10.96 2.15
CA THR A 290 9.15 12.19 1.84
C THR A 290 7.82 12.24 2.60
N ASP A 291 7.50 13.42 3.12
CA ASP A 291 6.28 13.72 3.88
C ASP A 291 5.08 13.88 2.95
N VAL A 292 4.55 12.77 2.48
CA VAL A 292 3.41 12.70 1.56
C VAL A 292 2.37 11.68 2.04
N GLY A 293 1.10 11.98 1.83
CA GLY A 293 0.00 11.09 2.19
C GLY A 293 0.04 10.66 3.65
N GLY A 294 0.03 9.36 3.89
CA GLY A 294 0.08 8.75 5.23
C GLY A 294 1.48 8.47 5.77
N VAL A 295 2.57 8.89 5.10
CA VAL A 295 3.95 8.56 5.51
C VAL A 295 4.24 9.03 6.94
N ARG A 296 3.84 10.27 7.31
CA ARG A 296 4.03 10.79 8.68
C ARG A 296 3.23 10.06 9.77
N GLU A 297 2.36 9.14 9.40
CA GLU A 297 1.62 8.30 10.35
C GLU A 297 2.44 7.07 10.79
N SER A 298 3.50 6.74 10.02
CA SER A 298 4.47 5.68 10.32
C SER A 298 5.88 6.22 10.60
N VAL A 299 6.29 7.33 9.98
CA VAL A 299 7.60 7.94 10.21
C VAL A 299 7.44 9.18 11.08
N ILE A 300 7.95 9.10 12.31
CA ILE A 300 7.92 10.21 13.27
C ILE A 300 9.29 10.86 13.28
N GLU A 301 9.30 12.17 13.00
CA GLU A 301 10.52 12.99 12.89
C GLU A 301 11.40 12.89 14.14
N GLY A 302 12.66 12.47 13.96
CA GLY A 302 13.65 12.32 15.03
C GLY A 302 13.41 11.16 16.02
N GLU A 303 12.31 10.40 15.84
CA GLU A 303 11.95 9.26 16.69
C GLU A 303 12.10 7.92 15.95
N THR A 304 11.48 7.76 14.77
CA THR A 304 11.58 6.54 13.95
C THR A 304 12.30 6.76 12.64
N GLY A 305 12.59 8.01 12.28
CA GLY A 305 13.25 8.40 11.06
C GLY A 305 13.23 9.90 10.83
N TYR A 306 13.43 10.30 9.58
CA TYR A 306 13.39 11.68 9.13
C TYR A 306 12.46 11.89 7.95
N LEU A 307 11.73 13.01 7.96
CA LEU A 307 10.81 13.41 6.90
C LEU A 307 11.44 14.55 6.07
N THR A 308 11.27 14.48 4.75
CA THR A 308 11.73 15.51 3.82
C THR A 308 10.58 15.97 2.93
N ASN A 309 10.69 17.13 2.30
CA ASN A 309 9.70 17.54 1.32
C ASN A 309 9.90 16.76 -0.01
N PRO A 310 8.84 16.58 -0.82
CA PRO A 310 8.98 16.04 -2.16
C PRO A 310 9.96 16.84 -3.01
N ARG A 311 10.86 16.16 -3.73
CA ARG A 311 11.90 16.74 -4.56
C ARG A 311 12.97 17.60 -3.81
N ASP A 312 13.04 17.48 -2.49
CA ASP A 312 14.04 18.15 -1.67
C ASP A 312 15.33 17.33 -1.61
N VAL A 313 16.17 17.49 -2.64
CA VAL A 313 17.47 16.82 -2.76
C VAL A 313 18.37 17.08 -1.54
N ASP A 314 18.41 18.32 -1.06
CA ASP A 314 19.26 18.70 0.06
C ASP A 314 18.72 18.17 1.40
N GLY A 315 17.40 18.13 1.57
CA GLY A 315 16.76 17.51 2.73
C GLY A 315 17.07 16.03 2.82
N VAL A 316 16.89 15.29 1.71
CA VAL A 316 17.24 13.86 1.63
C VAL A 316 18.74 13.66 1.92
N ARG A 317 19.63 14.47 1.31
CA ARG A 317 21.06 14.39 1.54
C ARG A 317 21.41 14.60 3.01
N ARG A 318 20.90 15.66 3.65
CA ARG A 318 21.16 15.93 5.08
C ARG A 318 20.70 14.78 5.97
N ALA A 319 19.50 14.26 5.77
CA ALA A 319 18.97 13.15 6.56
C ALA A 319 19.82 11.87 6.40
N LEU A 320 20.22 11.55 5.16
CA LEU A 320 21.10 10.41 4.88
C LEU A 320 22.48 10.61 5.51
N ALA A 321 23.10 11.80 5.36
CA ALA A 321 24.40 12.10 5.93
C ALA A 321 24.43 11.96 7.46
N MET A 322 23.39 12.47 8.15
CA MET A 322 23.25 12.31 9.61
C MET A 322 23.20 10.83 10.02
N LEU A 323 22.41 10.04 9.31
CA LEU A 323 22.29 8.61 9.61
C LEU A 323 23.56 7.82 9.23
N LEU A 324 24.24 8.16 8.16
CA LEU A 324 25.51 7.52 7.79
C LEU A 324 26.59 7.78 8.83
N ALA A 325 26.65 9.00 9.37
CA ALA A 325 27.67 9.41 10.35
C ALA A 325 27.48 8.82 11.76
N ASP A 326 26.25 8.44 12.15
CA ASP A 326 25.96 8.02 13.52
C ASP A 326 25.25 6.65 13.58
N ALA A 327 26.03 5.62 13.85
CA ALA A 327 25.54 4.24 14.01
C ALA A 327 24.56 4.07 15.21
N ASN A 328 24.79 4.80 16.32
CA ASN A 328 23.92 4.74 17.48
C ASN A 328 22.56 5.41 17.19
N LEU A 329 22.58 6.49 16.43
CA LEU A 329 21.36 7.15 15.95
C LEU A 329 20.56 6.18 15.07
N ARG A 330 21.19 5.49 14.11
CA ARG A 330 20.52 4.47 13.30
C ARG A 330 19.87 3.38 14.16
N LYS A 331 20.62 2.85 15.15
CA LYS A 331 20.11 1.83 16.07
C LYS A 331 18.91 2.32 16.87
N ARG A 332 18.99 3.53 17.43
CA ARG A 332 17.92 4.12 18.23
C ARG A 332 16.65 4.32 17.42
N LEU A 333 16.73 4.95 16.25
CA LEU A 333 15.57 5.24 15.40
C LEU A 333 14.96 3.95 14.82
N GLY A 334 15.81 3.02 14.38
CA GLY A 334 15.36 1.72 13.88
C GLY A 334 14.65 0.89 14.96
N GLY A 335 15.17 0.89 16.19
CA GLY A 335 14.54 0.23 17.34
C GLY A 335 13.17 0.82 17.69
N ALA A 336 13.05 2.16 17.69
CA ALA A 336 11.76 2.83 17.90
C ALA A 336 10.76 2.51 16.76
N GLY A 337 11.22 2.52 15.51
CA GLY A 337 10.41 2.13 14.36
C GLY A 337 9.89 0.70 14.47
N ARG A 338 10.76 -0.24 14.90
CA ARG A 338 10.38 -1.63 15.13
C ARG A 338 9.32 -1.77 16.23
N GLN A 339 9.46 -1.06 17.36
CA GLN A 339 8.48 -1.08 18.42
C GLN A 339 7.13 -0.57 17.93
N MET A 340 7.13 0.56 17.20
CA MET A 340 5.90 1.13 16.62
C MET A 340 5.23 0.17 15.63
N PHE A 341 6.02 -0.57 14.82
CA PHE A 341 5.50 -1.61 13.94
C PHE A 341 4.74 -2.70 14.73
N VAL A 342 5.37 -3.23 15.77
CA VAL A 342 4.76 -4.28 16.62
C VAL A 342 3.44 -3.81 17.23
N ASP A 343 3.42 -2.58 17.71
CA ASP A 343 2.26 -2.04 18.43
C ASP A 343 1.09 -1.69 17.50
N ARG A 344 1.38 -1.27 16.25
CA ARG A 344 0.38 -0.60 15.42
C ARG A 344 0.15 -1.22 14.04
N PHE A 345 1.17 -1.84 13.43
CA PHE A 345 1.17 -2.16 11.99
C PHE A 345 1.34 -3.65 11.69
N GLY A 346 1.16 -4.50 12.69
CA GLY A 346 1.09 -5.94 12.48
C GLY A 346 -0.19 -6.34 11.73
N LYS A 347 -0.14 -7.44 11.00
CA LYS A 347 -1.28 -8.00 10.26
C LYS A 347 -2.52 -8.19 11.14
N ARG A 348 -2.35 -8.66 12.38
CA ARG A 348 -3.45 -8.90 13.30
C ARG A 348 -4.23 -7.62 13.64
N GLN A 349 -3.55 -6.49 13.82
CA GLN A 349 -4.18 -5.18 14.07
C GLN A 349 -5.04 -4.73 12.89
N MET A 350 -4.55 -4.89 11.66
CA MET A 350 -5.32 -4.61 10.44
C MET A 350 -6.57 -5.50 10.35
N LEU A 351 -6.43 -6.79 10.61
CA LEU A 351 -7.54 -7.76 10.55
C LEU A 351 -8.64 -7.43 11.59
N VAL A 352 -8.26 -7.18 12.85
CA VAL A 352 -9.21 -6.85 13.92
C VAL A 352 -9.98 -5.57 13.59
N ARG A 353 -9.29 -4.54 13.10
CA ARG A 353 -9.94 -3.27 12.70
C ARG A 353 -10.86 -3.47 11.50
N THR A 354 -10.46 -4.27 10.51
CA THR A 354 -11.30 -4.59 9.35
C THR A 354 -12.53 -5.41 9.76
N ALA A 355 -12.36 -6.39 10.65
CA ALA A 355 -13.47 -7.17 11.21
C ALA A 355 -14.50 -6.28 11.93
N SER A 356 -14.04 -5.26 12.67
CA SER A 356 -14.94 -4.30 13.33
C SER A 356 -15.74 -3.46 12.32
N VAL A 357 -15.18 -3.16 11.15
CA VAL A 357 -15.92 -2.51 10.05
C VAL A 357 -16.98 -3.46 9.49
N TYR A 358 -16.64 -4.73 9.30
CA TYR A 358 -17.61 -5.73 8.84
C TYR A 358 -18.76 -5.91 9.83
N ALA A 359 -18.45 -5.95 11.14
CA ALA A 359 -19.45 -6.07 12.19
C ALA A 359 -20.51 -4.96 12.16
N ARG A 360 -20.11 -3.74 11.84
CA ARG A 360 -21.04 -2.60 11.69
C ARG A 360 -22.05 -2.79 10.57
N LEU A 361 -21.72 -3.58 9.53
CA LEU A 361 -22.54 -3.78 8.36
C LEU A 361 -23.42 -5.03 8.45
N VAL A 362 -22.91 -6.12 9.04
CA VAL A 362 -23.59 -7.42 9.07
C VAL A 362 -23.91 -7.93 10.47
N GLY A 363 -23.52 -7.19 11.50
CA GLY A 363 -23.74 -7.53 12.92
C GLY A 363 -22.61 -8.36 13.55
N GLU A 364 -22.38 -8.16 14.83
CA GLU A 364 -21.27 -8.76 15.60
C GLU A 364 -21.35 -10.29 15.63
N ASN A 365 -22.58 -10.88 15.72
CA ASN A 365 -22.74 -12.32 15.76
C ASN A 365 -22.17 -13.04 14.51
N ARG A 366 -22.10 -12.37 13.35
CA ARG A 366 -21.55 -12.91 12.12
C ARG A 366 -20.03 -12.76 12.02
N THR A 367 -19.46 -11.88 12.83
CA THR A 367 -18.03 -11.51 12.76
C THR A 367 -17.22 -12.01 13.96
N ASN A 368 -17.88 -12.62 14.96
CA ASN A 368 -17.17 -13.21 16.08
C ASN A 368 -16.27 -14.38 15.65
N GLY A 369 -14.99 -14.32 16.01
CA GLY A 369 -14.00 -15.36 15.74
C GLY A 369 -13.62 -15.49 14.25
N ILE A 370 -13.81 -14.45 13.43
CA ILE A 370 -13.38 -14.48 12.02
C ILE A 370 -11.89 -14.18 11.83
N VAL A 371 -11.25 -13.53 12.79
CA VAL A 371 -9.79 -13.33 12.77
C VAL A 371 -9.14 -14.61 13.27
N ALA A 372 -8.22 -15.18 12.47
CA ALA A 372 -7.47 -16.35 12.89
C ALA A 372 -6.62 -16.04 14.12
N GLU A 373 -6.53 -16.99 15.04
CA GLU A 373 -5.51 -16.94 16.10
C GLU A 373 -4.14 -17.16 15.44
N VAL A 374 -3.21 -16.22 15.67
CA VAL A 374 -1.86 -16.23 15.11
C VAL A 374 -0.90 -16.82 16.14
#